data_56e7bae2712d3177aa3d7a1b4e7cdc65
#
_entry.id   56e7bae2712d3177aa3d7a1b4e7cdc65
#
_cell.length_a   1.000
_cell.length_b   1.000
_cell.length_c   1.000
_cell.angle_alpha   90.00
_cell.angle_beta   90.00
_cell.angle_gamma   90.00
#
_symmetry.space_group_name_H-M   'P 1'
#
loop_
_entity.id
_entity.type
_entity.pdbx_description
1 polymer ?
#
loop_
_entity_poly.entity_id
_entity_poly.type
_entity_poly.pdbx_seq_one_letter_code
_entity_poly.pdbx_strand_id
1 'polypeptide(L)'
;MARALSNRNMCDAKFTVAEFSGEWLATIGKPELRGAWIIFGESGSGKTHFALQLLAYLSQFVDRVAYDTIEQGYSLSFQNSWNDAHMGDLGNRVIILDKEQIPELRERLRKRKSPQVVVIDSITALAGFTRATFASLLAEFPNKLFIFIAHEEGGKPYPAVARHVRKLSEVKLRVEGFKAFPTTRFATAEGGGEEFVIWPEGAARYYARITDNDK
;
A
#
# COMPACT_ATOMS: atom_id res chain seq x y z
N MET A 1 11.38 20.29 -19.84
CA MET A 1 10.15 20.41 -20.63
C MET A 1 9.44 19.06 -20.65
N ALA A 2 8.13 19.04 -20.50
CA ALA A 2 7.34 17.82 -20.71
C ALA A 2 7.45 17.39 -22.18
N ARG A 3 7.71 16.11 -22.42
CA ARG A 3 7.85 15.55 -23.78
C ARG A 3 6.47 15.16 -24.30
N ALA A 4 6.10 15.61 -25.49
CA ALA A 4 4.96 15.06 -26.22
C ALA A 4 5.34 13.69 -26.81
N LEU A 5 4.47 12.73 -26.65
CA LEU A 5 4.62 11.37 -27.19
C LEU A 5 3.70 11.20 -28.42
N SER A 6 4.16 10.49 -29.43
CA SER A 6 3.34 10.11 -30.57
C SER A 6 2.44 8.93 -30.20
N ASN A 7 1.39 8.68 -30.99
CA ASN A 7 0.55 7.48 -30.86
C ASN A 7 1.39 6.20 -30.96
N ARG A 8 2.36 6.16 -31.88
CA ARG A 8 3.27 5.03 -32.03
C ARG A 8 4.12 4.80 -30.76
N ASN A 9 4.63 5.87 -30.12
CA ASN A 9 5.37 5.72 -28.87
C ASN A 9 4.52 5.08 -27.76
N MET A 10 3.21 5.35 -27.74
CA MET A 10 2.31 4.73 -26.77
C MET A 10 2.03 3.25 -27.11
N CYS A 11 1.78 2.93 -28.38
CA CYS A 11 1.51 1.56 -28.81
C CYS A 11 2.73 0.63 -28.64
N ASP A 12 3.94 1.15 -28.89
CA ASP A 12 5.19 0.39 -28.79
C ASP A 12 5.78 0.37 -27.37
N ALA A 13 5.16 1.08 -26.41
CA ALA A 13 5.64 1.14 -25.03
C ALA A 13 5.59 -0.23 -24.37
N LYS A 14 6.71 -0.61 -23.74
CA LYS A 14 6.78 -1.83 -22.92
C LYS A 14 6.82 -1.44 -21.46
N PHE A 15 5.93 -2.04 -20.70
CA PHE A 15 5.84 -1.83 -19.25
C PHE A 15 6.31 -3.09 -18.53
N THR A 16 7.00 -2.91 -17.41
CA THR A 16 7.36 -4.03 -16.53
C THR A 16 6.20 -4.29 -15.59
N VAL A 17 5.57 -5.42 -15.77
CA VAL A 17 4.41 -5.85 -14.99
C VAL A 17 4.84 -6.91 -13.99
N ALA A 18 4.35 -6.83 -12.77
CA ALA A 18 4.52 -7.89 -11.78
C ALA A 18 3.49 -9.01 -12.04
N GLU A 19 3.98 -10.19 -12.32
CA GLU A 19 3.15 -11.38 -12.59
C GLU A 19 2.61 -11.95 -11.27
N PHE A 20 1.57 -11.31 -10.72
CA PHE A 20 0.90 -11.78 -9.52
C PHE A 20 0.18 -13.11 -9.79
N SER A 21 0.00 -13.90 -8.74
CA SER A 21 -0.66 -15.21 -8.76
C SER A 21 -1.58 -15.39 -7.56
N GLY A 22 -2.46 -16.40 -7.63
CA GLY A 22 -3.37 -16.76 -6.53
C GLY A 22 -4.26 -15.60 -6.11
N GLU A 23 -4.49 -15.46 -4.82
CA GLU A 23 -5.35 -14.43 -4.23
C GLU A 23 -4.90 -13.01 -4.60
N TRP A 24 -3.59 -12.75 -4.70
CA TRP A 24 -3.08 -11.44 -5.08
C TRP A 24 -3.42 -11.06 -6.52
N LEU A 25 -3.40 -12.02 -7.44
CA LEU A 25 -3.88 -11.82 -8.81
C LEU A 25 -5.39 -11.55 -8.82
N ALA A 26 -6.18 -12.34 -8.09
CA ALA A 26 -7.63 -12.17 -7.97
C ALA A 26 -7.99 -10.78 -7.38
N THR A 27 -7.19 -10.29 -6.43
CA THR A 27 -7.43 -9.01 -5.76
C THR A 27 -6.94 -7.80 -6.55
N ILE A 28 -5.70 -7.81 -7.03
CA ILE A 28 -5.07 -6.62 -7.61
C ILE A 28 -4.96 -6.69 -9.13
N GLY A 29 -4.82 -7.87 -9.70
CA GLY A 29 -4.51 -8.07 -11.10
C GLY A 29 -3.00 -8.09 -11.37
N LYS A 30 -2.56 -7.60 -12.53
CA LYS A 30 -1.16 -7.55 -12.96
C LYS A 30 -0.61 -6.12 -12.94
N PRO A 31 -0.11 -5.63 -11.81
CA PRO A 31 0.27 -4.24 -11.66
C PRO A 31 1.69 -3.93 -12.13
N GLU A 32 1.92 -2.66 -12.48
CA GLU A 32 3.25 -2.08 -12.39
C GLU A 32 3.55 -1.69 -10.94
N LEU A 33 4.78 -1.97 -10.48
CA LEU A 33 5.20 -1.63 -9.11
C LEU A 33 5.81 -0.23 -9.04
N ARG A 34 4.99 0.78 -9.39
CA ARG A 34 5.36 2.21 -9.33
C ARG A 34 4.15 3.10 -9.02
N GLY A 35 4.42 4.37 -8.71
CA GLY A 35 3.38 5.35 -8.43
C GLY A 35 2.83 5.24 -7.02
N ALA A 36 1.51 5.33 -6.84
CA ALA A 36 0.88 5.33 -5.53
C ALA A 36 -0.27 4.33 -5.44
N TRP A 37 -0.30 3.60 -4.32
CA TRP A 37 -1.43 2.81 -3.85
C TRP A 37 -1.88 3.36 -2.50
N ILE A 38 -3.11 3.05 -2.09
CA ILE A 38 -3.63 3.45 -0.78
C ILE A 38 -4.39 2.29 -0.13
N ILE A 39 -4.09 2.07 1.15
CA ILE A 39 -4.83 1.20 2.06
C ILE A 39 -5.54 2.11 3.07
N PHE A 40 -6.85 1.97 3.24
CA PHE A 40 -7.58 2.81 4.19
C PHE A 40 -8.72 2.03 4.84
N GLY A 41 -9.12 2.44 6.03
CA GLY A 41 -10.16 1.80 6.82
C GLY A 41 -10.15 2.32 8.25
N GLU A 42 -11.14 1.92 9.04
CA GLU A 42 -11.24 2.29 10.44
C GLU A 42 -10.10 1.73 11.30
N SER A 43 -9.88 2.30 12.48
CA SER A 43 -8.89 1.77 13.43
C SER A 43 -9.26 0.33 13.81
N GLY A 44 -8.26 -0.55 13.91
CA GLY A 44 -8.48 -1.97 14.25
C GLY A 44 -9.04 -2.84 13.13
N SER A 45 -9.24 -2.32 11.92
CA SER A 45 -9.81 -3.08 10.79
C SER A 45 -8.87 -4.13 10.17
N GLY A 46 -7.55 -4.11 10.51
CA GLY A 46 -6.55 -5.03 9.98
C GLY A 46 -5.60 -4.41 8.94
N LYS A 47 -5.58 -3.08 8.75
CA LYS A 47 -4.73 -2.39 7.75
C LYS A 47 -3.25 -2.74 7.84
N THR A 48 -2.67 -2.66 9.03
CA THR A 48 -1.25 -2.95 9.27
C THR A 48 -0.92 -4.40 8.89
N HIS A 49 -1.75 -5.36 9.31
CA HIS A 49 -1.60 -6.78 8.96
C HIS A 49 -1.64 -6.99 7.45
N PHE A 50 -2.64 -6.42 6.79
CA PHE A 50 -2.77 -6.49 5.34
C PHE A 50 -1.56 -5.86 4.62
N ALA A 51 -1.10 -4.69 5.08
CA ALA A 51 0.05 -4.02 4.50
C ALA A 51 1.35 -4.84 4.64
N LEU A 52 1.54 -5.53 5.76
CA LEU A 52 2.68 -6.42 5.97
C LEU A 52 2.60 -7.66 5.06
N GLN A 53 1.44 -8.32 4.95
CA GLN A 53 1.24 -9.45 4.03
C GLN A 53 1.49 -9.02 2.57
N LEU A 54 0.96 -7.86 2.16
CA LEU A 54 1.18 -7.31 0.83
C LEU A 54 2.67 -7.00 0.60
N LEU A 55 3.35 -6.39 1.56
CA LEU A 55 4.76 -6.05 1.46
C LEU A 55 5.64 -7.31 1.36
N ALA A 56 5.31 -8.35 2.14
CA ALA A 56 5.97 -9.65 2.05
C ALA A 56 5.84 -10.25 0.65
N TYR A 57 4.63 -10.21 0.08
CA TYR A 57 4.40 -10.68 -1.29
C TYR A 57 5.17 -9.86 -2.33
N LEU A 58 5.13 -8.53 -2.22
CA LEU A 58 5.84 -7.62 -3.14
C LEU A 58 7.36 -7.79 -3.10
N SER A 59 7.92 -8.23 -1.97
CA SER A 59 9.36 -8.50 -1.84
C SER A 59 9.89 -9.61 -2.76
N GLN A 60 9.01 -10.37 -3.41
CA GLN A 60 9.38 -11.41 -4.39
C GLN A 60 9.69 -10.81 -5.77
N PHE A 61 9.20 -9.60 -6.05
CA PHE A 61 9.28 -8.94 -7.37
C PHE A 61 10.33 -7.82 -7.42
N VAL A 62 10.88 -7.42 -6.26
CA VAL A 62 11.84 -6.33 -6.15
C VAL A 62 12.97 -6.68 -5.17
N ASP A 63 14.13 -6.05 -5.35
CA ASP A 63 15.30 -6.33 -4.51
C ASP A 63 15.10 -5.93 -3.05
N ARG A 64 14.36 -4.82 -2.81
CA ARG A 64 14.19 -4.25 -1.49
C ARG A 64 12.86 -3.54 -1.31
N VAL A 65 12.26 -3.79 -0.16
CA VAL A 65 11.03 -3.11 0.30
C VAL A 65 11.28 -2.43 1.64
N ALA A 66 10.49 -1.42 1.97
CA ALA A 66 10.55 -0.73 3.25
C ALA A 66 9.16 -0.56 3.86
N TYR A 67 9.09 -0.62 5.19
CA TYR A 67 7.92 -0.24 5.98
C TYR A 67 8.30 0.90 6.91
N ASP A 68 7.67 2.04 6.74
CA ASP A 68 7.84 3.21 7.61
C ASP A 68 6.70 3.25 8.63
N THR A 69 7.04 2.91 9.88
CA THR A 69 6.10 2.86 10.99
C THR A 69 6.01 4.21 11.70
N ILE A 70 5.46 5.21 11.01
CA ILE A 70 5.41 6.60 11.50
C ILE A 70 4.48 6.73 12.70
N GLU A 71 3.34 6.05 12.68
CA GLU A 71 2.31 6.16 13.72
C GLU A 71 2.69 5.37 14.98
N GLN A 72 2.99 4.09 14.84
CA GLN A 72 3.26 3.20 15.96
C GLN A 72 4.72 3.26 16.45
N GLY A 73 5.65 3.51 15.54
CA GLY A 73 7.08 3.44 15.82
C GLY A 73 7.52 2.03 16.19
N TYR A 74 8.72 1.93 16.74
CA TYR A 74 9.29 0.67 17.23
C TYR A 74 8.62 0.27 18.55
N SER A 75 7.52 -0.46 18.47
CA SER A 75 6.65 -0.83 19.59
C SER A 75 6.37 -2.32 19.65
N LEU A 76 5.95 -2.81 20.84
CA LEU A 76 5.58 -4.22 21.02
C LEU A 76 4.40 -4.62 20.11
N SER A 77 3.40 -3.74 19.96
CA SER A 77 2.24 -4.03 19.10
C SER A 77 2.64 -4.18 17.64
N PHE A 78 3.57 -3.34 17.17
CA PHE A 78 4.11 -3.46 15.82
C PHE A 78 4.97 -4.73 15.66
N GLN A 79 5.81 -5.04 16.67
CA GLN A 79 6.61 -6.28 16.68
C GLN A 79 5.74 -7.53 16.58
N ASN A 80 4.61 -7.58 17.31
CA ASN A 80 3.67 -8.69 17.23
C ASN A 80 3.10 -8.83 15.81
N SER A 81 2.59 -7.75 15.22
CA SER A 81 2.09 -7.76 13.83
C SER A 81 3.16 -8.17 12.81
N TRP A 82 4.41 -7.76 13.04
CA TRP A 82 5.56 -8.12 12.22
C TRP A 82 5.85 -9.62 12.27
N ASN A 83 5.83 -10.20 13.47
CA ASN A 83 6.07 -11.63 13.68
C ASN A 83 4.91 -12.47 13.12
N ASP A 84 3.67 -12.05 13.35
CA ASP A 84 2.46 -12.73 12.84
C ASP A 84 2.44 -12.76 11.30
N ALA A 85 2.99 -11.73 10.65
CA ALA A 85 3.15 -11.67 9.20
C ALA A 85 4.43 -12.35 8.68
N HIS A 86 5.20 -13.06 9.54
CA HIS A 86 6.44 -13.76 9.20
C HIS A 86 7.49 -12.90 8.47
N MET A 87 7.51 -11.59 8.78
CA MET A 87 8.40 -10.64 8.10
C MET A 87 9.89 -10.93 8.34
N GLY A 88 10.24 -11.61 9.43
CA GLY A 88 11.61 -12.05 9.73
C GLY A 88 12.22 -12.97 8.67
N ASP A 89 11.39 -13.76 7.98
CA ASP A 89 11.82 -14.69 6.94
C ASP A 89 12.34 -14.00 5.68
N LEU A 90 12.03 -12.71 5.52
CA LEU A 90 12.47 -11.92 4.38
C LEU A 90 13.92 -11.43 4.48
N GLY A 91 14.53 -11.52 5.66
CA GLY A 91 15.92 -11.12 5.90
C GLY A 91 16.20 -9.67 5.45
N ASN A 92 17.30 -9.48 4.71
CA ASN A 92 17.73 -8.16 4.27
C ASN A 92 16.92 -7.55 3.11
N ARG A 93 15.89 -8.22 2.62
CA ARG A 93 15.00 -7.69 1.57
C ARG A 93 14.01 -6.66 2.11
N VAL A 94 13.72 -6.71 3.40
CA VAL A 94 12.83 -5.76 4.08
C VAL A 94 13.62 -4.90 5.06
N ILE A 95 13.33 -3.62 5.09
CA ILE A 95 13.85 -2.67 6.09
C ILE A 95 12.71 -1.97 6.80
N ILE A 96 12.89 -1.74 8.10
CA ILE A 96 11.98 -0.94 8.92
C ILE A 96 12.55 0.47 9.00
N LEU A 97 11.71 1.46 8.76
CA LEU A 97 12.01 2.87 8.98
C LEU A 97 11.24 3.30 10.22
N ASP A 98 11.92 3.93 11.17
CA ASP A 98 11.32 4.34 12.43
C ASP A 98 10.98 5.83 12.38
N LYS A 99 9.74 6.13 11.98
CA LYS A 99 9.17 7.49 11.95
C LYS A 99 9.90 8.47 11.02
N GLU A 100 10.40 7.99 9.89
CA GLU A 100 11.00 8.90 8.90
C GLU A 100 9.93 9.82 8.29
N GLN A 101 10.15 11.12 8.39
CA GLN A 101 9.32 12.09 7.70
C GLN A 101 9.75 12.22 6.23
N ILE A 102 8.97 12.92 5.42
CA ILE A 102 9.24 13.02 3.98
C ILE A 102 10.65 13.50 3.62
N PRO A 103 11.28 14.47 4.33
CA PRO A 103 12.66 14.89 4.03
C PRO A 103 13.66 13.75 4.20
N GLU A 104 13.63 13.02 5.32
CA GLU A 104 14.52 11.89 5.61
C GLU A 104 14.29 10.73 4.63
N LEU A 105 13.04 10.44 4.34
CA LEU A 105 12.66 9.42 3.35
C LEU A 105 13.24 9.76 1.97
N ARG A 106 13.16 11.01 1.51
CA ARG A 106 13.75 11.44 0.24
C ARG A 106 15.26 11.23 0.20
N GLU A 107 15.97 11.61 1.26
CA GLU A 107 17.42 11.39 1.36
C GLU A 107 17.77 9.90 1.27
N ARG A 108 17.00 9.05 1.93
CA ARG A 108 17.16 7.58 1.84
C ARG A 108 16.94 7.07 0.43
N LEU A 109 15.86 7.52 -0.22
CA LEU A 109 15.46 7.04 -1.54
C LEU A 109 16.40 7.45 -2.66
N ARG A 110 17.20 8.53 -2.48
CA ARG A 110 18.28 8.94 -3.40
C ARG A 110 19.52 8.04 -3.32
N LYS A 111 19.68 7.28 -2.24
CA LYS A 111 20.83 6.39 -2.07
C LYS A 111 20.77 5.20 -3.02
N ARG A 112 21.95 4.72 -3.44
CA ARG A 112 22.05 3.48 -4.21
C ARG A 112 21.47 2.30 -3.41
N LYS A 113 20.75 1.39 -4.08
CA LYS A 113 20.09 0.23 -3.46
C LYS A 113 18.97 0.63 -2.46
N SER A 114 18.38 1.81 -2.61
CA SER A 114 17.21 2.21 -1.83
C SER A 114 16.00 1.32 -2.17
N PRO A 115 15.02 1.16 -1.25
CA PRO A 115 13.86 0.33 -1.49
C PRO A 115 13.06 0.79 -2.71
N GLN A 116 12.50 -0.16 -3.45
CA GLN A 116 11.65 0.09 -4.63
C GLN A 116 10.19 0.23 -4.25
N VAL A 117 9.78 -0.42 -3.16
CA VAL A 117 8.44 -0.31 -2.58
C VAL A 117 8.56 0.23 -1.16
N VAL A 118 7.76 1.23 -0.82
CA VAL A 118 7.73 1.85 0.51
C VAL A 118 6.29 1.91 1.00
N VAL A 119 6.02 1.27 2.13
CA VAL A 119 4.77 1.47 2.89
C VAL A 119 4.98 2.62 3.87
N ILE A 120 4.01 3.52 3.94
CA ILE A 120 4.00 4.70 4.83
C ILE A 120 2.77 4.58 5.75
N ASP A 121 3.00 4.24 7.01
CA ASP A 121 1.96 4.00 8.01
C ASP A 121 2.05 5.00 9.17
N SER A 122 1.28 6.07 9.18
CA SER A 122 0.20 6.45 8.26
C SER A 122 0.36 7.90 7.77
N ILE A 123 -0.43 8.29 6.76
CA ILE A 123 -0.49 9.69 6.30
C ILE A 123 -0.83 10.65 7.45
N THR A 124 -1.63 10.21 8.41
CA THR A 124 -2.08 11.02 9.54
C THR A 124 -0.92 11.50 10.42
N ALA A 125 0.14 10.70 10.52
CA ALA A 125 1.34 11.00 11.32
C ALA A 125 2.45 11.72 10.52
N LEU A 126 2.26 11.96 9.21
CA LEU A 126 3.20 12.72 8.39
C LEU A 126 3.07 14.23 8.62
N ALA A 127 4.08 14.84 9.20
CA ALA A 127 4.11 16.29 9.42
C ALA A 127 4.12 17.06 8.09
N GLY A 128 3.19 18.01 7.94
CA GLY A 128 3.15 18.90 6.77
C GLY A 128 2.94 18.19 5.42
N PHE A 129 2.39 16.97 5.40
CA PHE A 129 2.11 16.26 4.17
C PHE A 129 0.92 16.88 3.43
N THR A 130 1.21 17.43 2.25
CA THR A 130 0.25 18.15 1.41
C THR A 130 0.09 17.49 0.04
N ARG A 131 -0.89 17.95 -0.75
CA ARG A 131 -1.02 17.55 -2.17
C ARG A 131 0.24 17.86 -2.99
N ALA A 132 0.89 18.98 -2.72
CA ALA A 132 2.13 19.37 -3.39
C ALA A 132 3.29 18.44 -3.01
N THR A 133 3.40 18.10 -1.72
CA THR A 133 4.40 17.15 -1.22
C THR A 133 4.21 15.77 -1.85
N PHE A 134 2.97 15.28 -1.93
CA PHE A 134 2.64 14.03 -2.61
C PHE A 134 3.04 14.04 -4.08
N ALA A 135 2.60 15.07 -4.83
CA ALA A 135 2.92 15.17 -6.26
C ALA A 135 4.43 15.25 -6.51
N SER A 136 5.17 16.05 -5.70
CA SER A 136 6.62 16.17 -5.83
C SER A 136 7.37 14.89 -5.47
N LEU A 137 6.88 14.10 -4.50
CA LEU A 137 7.45 12.81 -4.14
C LEU A 137 7.37 11.81 -5.31
N LEU A 138 6.18 11.69 -5.93
CA LEU A 138 6.01 10.82 -7.09
C LEU A 138 6.82 11.28 -8.31
N ALA A 139 6.92 12.58 -8.54
CA ALA A 139 7.69 13.14 -9.64
C ALA A 139 9.22 12.92 -9.45
N GLU A 140 9.71 12.98 -8.22
CA GLU A 140 11.11 12.75 -7.90
C GLU A 140 11.50 11.26 -8.02
N PHE A 141 10.57 10.35 -7.70
CA PHE A 141 10.82 8.90 -7.69
C PHE A 141 9.84 8.14 -8.60
N PRO A 142 9.87 8.37 -9.93
CA PRO A 142 8.84 7.84 -10.84
C PRO A 142 8.85 6.30 -10.99
N ASN A 143 9.93 5.64 -10.58
CA ASN A 143 10.10 4.19 -10.66
C ASN A 143 9.91 3.48 -9.32
N LYS A 144 9.38 4.18 -8.30
CA LYS A 144 9.11 3.59 -6.99
C LYS A 144 7.61 3.50 -6.74
N LEU A 145 7.23 2.49 -5.99
CA LEU A 145 5.87 2.31 -5.49
C LEU A 145 5.78 2.83 -4.05
N PHE A 146 4.85 3.74 -3.82
CA PHE A 146 4.48 4.21 -2.49
C PHE A 146 3.10 3.67 -2.12
N ILE A 147 3.02 2.94 -1.00
CA ILE A 147 1.77 2.41 -0.44
C ILE A 147 1.45 3.23 0.81
N PHE A 148 0.46 4.08 0.70
CA PHE A 148 0.05 4.95 1.80
C PHE A 148 -1.05 4.28 2.62
N ILE A 149 -0.89 4.29 3.95
CA ILE A 149 -1.95 3.88 4.86
C ILE A 149 -2.65 5.13 5.39
N ALA A 150 -3.99 5.07 5.49
CA ALA A 150 -4.81 6.16 6.00
C ALA A 150 -5.93 5.61 6.89
N HIS A 151 -6.36 6.40 7.86
CA HIS A 151 -7.60 6.15 8.59
C HIS A 151 -8.82 6.44 7.72
N GLU A 152 -9.96 5.93 8.11
CA GLU A 152 -11.26 6.21 7.50
C GLU A 152 -12.14 6.93 8.51
N GLU A 153 -12.83 7.99 8.04
CA GLU A 153 -13.86 8.69 8.78
C GLU A 153 -15.06 8.93 7.84
N GLY A 154 -16.25 8.52 8.27
CA GLY A 154 -17.47 8.66 7.48
C GLY A 154 -17.38 8.02 6.08
N GLY A 155 -16.78 6.85 5.95
CA GLY A 155 -16.63 6.11 4.70
C GLY A 155 -15.56 6.68 3.75
N LYS A 156 -14.71 7.61 4.22
CA LYS A 156 -13.71 8.29 3.38
C LYS A 156 -12.35 8.33 4.06
N PRO A 157 -11.25 8.22 3.29
CA PRO A 157 -9.91 8.39 3.86
C PRO A 157 -9.73 9.75 4.54
N TYR A 158 -9.11 9.73 5.71
CA TYR A 158 -8.74 10.90 6.52
C TYR A 158 -7.20 10.94 6.67
N PRO A 159 -6.59 12.14 6.71
CA PRO A 159 -7.15 13.49 6.54
C PRO A 159 -7.49 13.84 5.08
N ALA A 160 -7.84 15.10 4.82
CA ALA A 160 -8.23 15.55 3.47
C ALA A 160 -7.21 15.24 2.36
N VAL A 161 -5.92 15.24 2.68
CA VAL A 161 -4.85 14.85 1.74
C VAL A 161 -4.94 13.38 1.36
N ALA A 162 -5.36 12.48 2.27
CA ALA A 162 -5.54 11.06 1.98
C ALA A 162 -6.63 10.82 0.92
N ARG A 163 -7.70 11.66 0.90
CA ARG A 163 -8.71 11.63 -0.18
C ARG A 163 -8.11 11.99 -1.54
N HIS A 164 -7.16 12.92 -1.56
CA HIS A 164 -6.43 13.27 -2.77
C HIS A 164 -5.50 12.13 -3.23
N VAL A 165 -4.76 11.52 -2.31
CA VAL A 165 -3.93 10.33 -2.58
C VAL A 165 -4.81 9.21 -3.15
N ARG A 166 -5.96 8.89 -2.51
CA ARG A 166 -6.91 7.88 -3.01
C ARG A 166 -7.35 8.16 -4.44
N LYS A 167 -7.65 9.42 -4.77
CA LYS A 167 -8.11 9.79 -6.12
C LYS A 167 -7.06 9.49 -7.19
N LEU A 168 -5.78 9.64 -6.87
CA LEU A 168 -4.67 9.47 -7.80
C LEU A 168 -4.00 8.09 -7.73
N SER A 169 -4.30 7.29 -6.70
CA SER A 169 -3.77 5.93 -6.56
C SER A 169 -4.29 5.00 -7.65
N GLU A 170 -3.40 4.14 -8.16
CA GLU A 170 -3.71 3.11 -9.15
C GLU A 170 -4.48 1.94 -8.52
N VAL A 171 -4.12 1.58 -7.28
CA VAL A 171 -4.79 0.56 -6.47
C VAL A 171 -5.28 1.20 -5.18
N LYS A 172 -6.53 0.94 -4.83
CA LYS A 172 -7.22 1.42 -3.64
C LYS A 172 -7.80 0.22 -2.91
N LEU A 173 -7.43 0.08 -1.66
CA LEU A 173 -7.75 -1.08 -0.83
C LEU A 173 -8.46 -0.57 0.42
N ARG A 174 -9.79 -0.70 0.46
CA ARG A 174 -10.56 -0.41 1.66
C ARG A 174 -10.54 -1.63 2.56
N VAL A 175 -10.11 -1.45 3.80
CA VAL A 175 -10.02 -2.54 4.78
C VAL A 175 -11.13 -2.37 5.81
N GLU A 176 -11.98 -3.39 5.92
CA GLU A 176 -13.10 -3.45 6.86
C GLU A 176 -13.29 -4.89 7.32
N GLY A 177 -13.47 -5.09 8.63
CA GLY A 177 -13.76 -6.40 9.17
C GLY A 177 -12.75 -7.49 8.78
N PHE A 178 -11.46 -7.16 8.75
CA PHE A 178 -10.36 -8.06 8.36
C PHE A 178 -10.46 -8.60 6.92
N LYS A 179 -11.11 -7.84 6.04
CA LYS A 179 -11.10 -8.04 4.60
C LYS A 179 -10.63 -6.78 3.89
N ALA A 180 -9.96 -6.92 2.76
CA ALA A 180 -9.60 -5.81 1.88
C ALA A 180 -10.46 -5.85 0.61
N PHE A 181 -11.08 -4.72 0.30
CA PHE A 181 -11.95 -4.52 -0.86
C PHE A 181 -11.20 -3.65 -1.88
N PRO A 182 -10.75 -4.24 -2.99
CA PRO A 182 -9.93 -3.54 -3.95
C PRO A 182 -10.76 -2.70 -4.93
N THR A 183 -10.13 -1.62 -5.40
CA THR A 183 -10.45 -0.94 -6.66
C THR A 183 -9.12 -0.76 -7.37
N THR A 184 -8.91 -1.47 -8.47
CA THR A 184 -7.63 -1.52 -9.18
C THR A 184 -7.80 -1.11 -10.65
N ARG A 185 -6.76 -0.47 -11.22
CA ARG A 185 -6.65 -0.22 -12.66
C ARG A 185 -5.98 -1.36 -13.41
N PHE A 186 -5.52 -2.38 -12.69
CA PHE A 186 -4.77 -3.51 -13.23
C PHE A 186 -5.60 -4.78 -13.33
N ALA A 187 -6.93 -4.68 -13.21
CA ALA A 187 -7.83 -5.79 -13.45
C ALA A 187 -7.73 -6.27 -14.91
N THR A 188 -7.66 -7.57 -15.08
CA THR A 188 -7.59 -8.26 -16.39
C THR A 188 -8.67 -9.34 -16.44
N ALA A 189 -8.76 -10.05 -17.56
CA ALA A 189 -9.61 -11.23 -17.65
C ALA A 189 -9.17 -12.37 -16.70
N GLU A 190 -7.92 -12.33 -16.22
CA GLU A 190 -7.35 -13.34 -15.32
C GLU A 190 -7.55 -13.02 -13.84
N GLY A 191 -7.87 -11.76 -13.46
CA GLY A 191 -8.11 -11.35 -12.09
C GLY A 191 -8.08 -9.84 -11.88
N GLY A 192 -8.37 -9.44 -10.64
CA GLY A 192 -8.42 -8.06 -10.18
C GLY A 192 -9.84 -7.66 -9.78
N GLY A 193 -9.99 -7.22 -8.52
CA GLY A 193 -11.26 -6.71 -7.99
C GLY A 193 -11.92 -7.63 -6.95
N GLU A 194 -11.40 -8.83 -6.71
CA GLU A 194 -11.94 -9.72 -5.67
C GLU A 194 -11.46 -9.32 -4.28
N GLU A 195 -12.29 -9.52 -3.27
CA GLU A 195 -11.93 -9.28 -1.88
C GLU A 195 -10.79 -10.20 -1.44
N PHE A 196 -9.92 -9.67 -0.56
CA PHE A 196 -8.85 -10.42 0.09
C PHE A 196 -9.18 -10.63 1.56
N VAL A 197 -9.11 -11.86 2.05
CA VAL A 197 -9.35 -12.18 3.46
C VAL A 197 -8.04 -12.11 4.23
N ILE A 198 -7.90 -11.08 5.09
CA ILE A 198 -6.69 -10.80 5.86
C ILE A 198 -6.54 -11.78 7.02
N TRP A 199 -7.64 -12.02 7.74
CA TRP A 199 -7.73 -12.93 8.89
C TRP A 199 -9.10 -13.61 8.92
N PRO A 200 -9.18 -14.88 8.50
CA PRO A 200 -10.46 -15.60 8.35
C PRO A 200 -11.33 -15.61 9.61
N GLU A 201 -10.74 -15.94 10.77
CA GLU A 201 -11.47 -16.03 12.03
C GLU A 201 -11.98 -14.66 12.51
N GLY A 202 -11.17 -13.62 12.32
CA GLY A 202 -11.54 -12.24 12.61
C GLY A 202 -12.67 -11.75 11.72
N ALA A 203 -12.59 -12.02 10.43
CA ALA A 203 -13.64 -11.70 9.47
C ALA A 203 -14.95 -12.39 9.81
N ALA A 204 -14.91 -13.70 10.07
CA ALA A 204 -16.10 -14.45 10.46
C ALA A 204 -16.78 -13.85 11.71
N ARG A 205 -16.00 -13.50 12.74
CA ARG A 205 -16.53 -12.88 13.97
C ARG A 205 -17.12 -11.49 13.72
N TYR A 206 -16.46 -10.68 12.88
CA TYR A 206 -16.91 -9.33 12.56
C TYR A 206 -18.26 -9.35 11.85
N TYR A 207 -18.38 -10.13 10.78
CA TYR A 207 -19.61 -10.18 9.97
C TYR A 207 -20.76 -10.89 10.66
N ALA A 208 -20.52 -11.88 11.53
CA ALA A 208 -21.56 -12.49 12.36
C ALA A 208 -22.24 -11.45 13.28
N ARG A 209 -21.46 -10.56 13.92
CA ARG A 209 -22.02 -9.50 14.79
C ARG A 209 -22.89 -8.48 14.04
N ILE A 210 -22.56 -8.17 12.79
CA ILE A 210 -23.36 -7.23 11.98
C ILE A 210 -24.71 -7.86 11.67
N THR A 211 -24.73 -9.14 11.26
CA THR A 211 -25.95 -9.86 10.93
C THR A 211 -26.89 -10.01 12.14
N ASP A 212 -26.34 -10.11 13.36
CA ASP A 212 -27.15 -10.21 14.59
C ASP A 212 -27.71 -8.85 15.03
N ASN A 213 -27.07 -7.74 14.71
CA ASN A 213 -27.54 -6.39 15.04
C ASN A 213 -28.61 -5.86 14.05
N ASP A 214 -28.72 -6.47 12.88
CA ASP A 214 -29.72 -6.10 11.85
C ASP A 214 -31.05 -6.90 12.02
N LYS A 215 -31.18 -7.73 13.08
CA LYS A 215 -32.40 -8.44 13.47
C LYS A 215 -33.07 -7.80 14.68
#